data_ec3440a8c63074447ba8be3f3bf44e95
#
_entry.id   ec3440a8c63074447ba8be3f3bf44e95
#
_cell.length_a   1.000
_cell.length_b   1.000
_cell.length_c   1.000
_cell.angle_alpha   90.00
_cell.angle_beta   90.00
_cell.angle_gamma   90.00
#
_symmetry.space_group_name_H-M   'P 1'
#
loop_
_entity.id
_entity.type
_entity.pdbx_description
1 polymer ?
#
loop_
_entity_poly.entity_id
_entity_poly.type
_entity_poly.pdbx_seq_one_letter_code
_entity_poly.pdbx_strand_id
1 'polypeptide(L)'
;MPSLDFEREEARFYAFHDQNLQRLQEACASFATLITALLSASGQVDVAKVEGRVKDKTECIQKFTRKYRPSLEEANLPYEIAPYITDLIGVRVVCLYEDELEKVAHLVRSHFDVMEVTDKVAAVEGTEASFGYKGLHLDLRLNAAQRALPKHAACAGHAFELQVRT
;
A
#
# COMPACT_ATOMS: atom_id res chain seq x y z
N MET A 1 -3.86 0.77 24.56
CA MET A 1 -2.94 -0.23 25.15
C MET A 1 -3.04 -1.54 24.40
N PRO A 2 -1.95 -2.08 23.90
CA PRO A 2 -1.97 -3.40 23.25
C PRO A 2 -2.47 -4.49 24.20
N SER A 3 -3.10 -5.51 23.67
CA SER A 3 -3.58 -6.64 24.46
C SER A 3 -3.49 -7.95 23.67
N LEU A 4 -3.78 -9.07 24.34
CA LEU A 4 -3.91 -10.38 23.72
C LEU A 4 -5.38 -10.78 23.52
N ASP A 5 -6.31 -9.87 23.81
CA ASP A 5 -7.73 -10.07 23.61
C ASP A 5 -8.08 -9.67 22.15
N PHE A 6 -8.14 -10.67 21.27
CA PHE A 6 -8.39 -10.44 19.86
C PHE A 6 -9.71 -9.73 19.58
N GLU A 7 -10.78 -10.11 20.27
CA GLU A 7 -12.09 -9.47 20.06
C GLU A 7 -12.03 -7.98 20.40
N ARG A 8 -11.31 -7.64 21.47
CA ARG A 8 -11.10 -6.25 21.86
C ARG A 8 -10.27 -5.48 20.82
N GLU A 9 -9.18 -6.08 20.35
CA GLU A 9 -8.32 -5.41 19.37
C GLU A 9 -8.99 -5.32 18.02
N GLU A 10 -9.79 -6.30 17.61
CA GLU A 10 -10.62 -6.23 16.41
C GLU A 10 -11.62 -5.06 16.49
N ALA A 11 -12.33 -4.94 17.61
CA ALA A 11 -13.28 -3.84 17.81
C ALA A 11 -12.59 -2.46 17.76
N ARG A 12 -11.41 -2.38 18.37
CA ARG A 12 -10.60 -1.15 18.33
C ARG A 12 -10.15 -0.80 16.91
N PHE A 13 -9.74 -1.81 16.14
CA PHE A 13 -9.36 -1.60 14.76
C PHE A 13 -10.54 -1.15 13.90
N TYR A 14 -11.70 -1.75 14.07
CA TYR A 14 -12.89 -1.33 13.35
C TYR A 14 -13.26 0.12 13.66
N ALA A 15 -13.19 0.51 14.94
CA ALA A 15 -13.43 1.89 15.33
C ALA A 15 -12.42 2.86 14.69
N PHE A 16 -11.14 2.48 14.70
CA PHE A 16 -10.07 3.25 14.05
C PHE A 16 -10.35 3.42 12.56
N HIS A 17 -10.66 2.33 11.86
CA HIS A 17 -10.94 2.35 10.44
C HIS A 17 -12.15 3.24 10.11
N ASP A 18 -13.23 3.08 10.84
CA ASP A 18 -14.45 3.85 10.63
C ASP A 18 -14.23 5.34 10.90
N GLN A 19 -13.52 5.68 11.96
CA GLN A 19 -13.22 7.07 12.32
C GLN A 19 -12.28 7.76 11.34
N ASN A 20 -11.41 7.02 10.69
CA ASN A 20 -10.41 7.57 9.79
C ASN A 20 -10.71 7.34 8.31
N LEU A 21 -11.83 6.70 7.99
CA LEU A 21 -12.15 6.31 6.61
C LEU A 21 -12.12 7.49 5.64
N GLN A 22 -12.74 8.62 6.01
CA GLN A 22 -12.75 9.80 5.14
C GLN A 22 -11.33 10.32 4.89
N ARG A 23 -10.50 10.39 5.93
CA ARG A 23 -9.10 10.82 5.80
C ARG A 23 -8.29 9.87 4.93
N LEU A 24 -8.53 8.56 5.09
CA LEU A 24 -7.87 7.54 4.27
C LEU A 24 -8.28 7.66 2.81
N GLN A 25 -9.55 7.91 2.54
CA GLN A 25 -10.05 8.10 1.18
C GLN A 25 -9.46 9.35 0.53
N GLU A 26 -9.36 10.46 1.27
CA GLU A 26 -8.75 11.69 0.79
C GLU A 26 -7.26 11.50 0.50
N ALA A 27 -6.55 10.84 1.38
CA ALA A 27 -5.13 10.52 1.17
C ALA A 27 -4.95 9.62 -0.04
N CYS A 28 -5.80 8.61 -0.19
CA CYS A 28 -5.77 7.69 -1.32
C CYS A 28 -5.96 8.44 -2.65
N ALA A 29 -6.96 9.31 -2.72
CA ALA A 29 -7.21 10.12 -3.92
C ALA A 29 -6.01 11.03 -4.24
N SER A 30 -5.41 11.62 -3.22
CA SER A 30 -4.23 12.47 -3.39
C SER A 30 -3.02 11.68 -3.90
N PHE A 31 -2.77 10.50 -3.36
CA PHE A 31 -1.69 9.63 -3.86
C PHE A 31 -1.93 9.21 -5.31
N ALA A 32 -3.14 8.80 -5.65
CA ALA A 32 -3.47 8.39 -7.02
C ALA A 32 -3.27 9.54 -8.01
N THR A 33 -3.70 10.74 -7.64
CA THR A 33 -3.52 11.94 -8.46
C THR A 33 -2.04 12.27 -8.64
N LEU A 34 -1.26 12.20 -7.55
CA LEU A 34 0.17 12.50 -7.60
C LEU A 34 0.92 11.48 -8.48
N ILE A 35 0.63 10.20 -8.33
CA ILE A 35 1.23 9.14 -9.14
C ILE A 35 0.87 9.35 -10.62
N THR A 36 -0.39 9.61 -10.92
CA THR A 36 -0.84 9.87 -12.30
C THR A 36 -0.08 11.04 -12.92
N ALA A 37 0.03 12.15 -12.19
CA ALA A 37 0.74 13.34 -12.68
C ALA A 37 2.22 13.06 -12.89
N LEU A 38 2.85 12.35 -11.97
CA LEU A 38 4.27 12.01 -12.03
C LEU A 38 4.59 11.15 -13.26
N LEU A 39 3.79 10.12 -13.50
CA LEU A 39 3.98 9.22 -14.64
C LEU A 39 3.67 9.89 -15.96
N SER A 40 2.62 10.71 -16.03
CA SER A 40 2.27 11.46 -17.22
C SER A 40 3.36 12.47 -17.61
N ALA A 41 3.90 13.18 -16.63
CA ALA A 41 4.94 14.18 -16.86
C ALA A 41 6.25 13.56 -17.35
N SER A 42 6.53 12.31 -17.00
CA SER A 42 7.78 11.64 -17.37
C SER A 42 7.89 11.34 -18.87
N GLY A 43 6.76 11.00 -19.51
CA GLY A 43 6.74 10.55 -20.88
C GLY A 43 7.45 9.23 -21.16
N GLN A 44 7.87 8.51 -20.12
CA GLN A 44 8.70 7.30 -20.26
C GLN A 44 7.92 5.99 -20.17
N VAL A 45 6.67 6.04 -19.70
CA VAL A 45 5.84 4.85 -19.50
C VAL A 45 4.48 5.03 -20.14
N ASP A 46 3.94 3.91 -20.63
CA ASP A 46 2.58 3.84 -21.18
C ASP A 46 1.70 3.17 -20.11
N VAL A 47 0.93 3.99 -19.40
CA VAL A 47 0.09 3.54 -18.32
C VAL A 47 -1.34 3.36 -18.81
N ALA A 48 -1.89 2.16 -18.68
CA ALA A 48 -3.26 1.89 -19.07
C ALA A 48 -4.26 2.37 -18.02
N LYS A 49 -3.87 2.30 -16.73
CA LYS A 49 -4.78 2.62 -15.63
C LYS A 49 -4.03 2.94 -14.35
N VAL A 50 -4.52 3.92 -13.60
CA VAL A 50 -4.13 4.20 -12.22
C VAL A 50 -5.38 4.22 -11.38
N GLU A 51 -5.44 3.40 -10.34
CA GLU A 51 -6.60 3.37 -9.44
C GLU A 51 -6.15 3.22 -7.99
N GLY A 52 -6.88 3.88 -7.10
CA GLY A 52 -6.63 3.80 -5.66
C GLY A 52 -7.78 3.12 -4.94
N ARG A 53 -7.47 2.51 -3.79
CA ARG A 53 -8.50 2.01 -2.87
C ARG A 53 -8.04 2.08 -1.44
N VAL A 54 -8.99 2.22 -0.54
CA VAL A 54 -8.79 2.00 0.90
C VAL A 54 -9.20 0.56 1.18
N LYS A 55 -8.31 -0.20 1.82
CA LYS A 55 -8.57 -1.61 2.11
C LYS A 55 -9.74 -1.74 3.07
N ASP A 56 -10.66 -2.66 2.75
CA ASP A 56 -11.81 -2.95 3.60
C ASP A 56 -11.36 -3.44 4.98
N LYS A 57 -12.05 -3.01 6.03
CA LYS A 57 -11.69 -3.37 7.40
C LYS A 57 -11.73 -4.87 7.66
N THR A 58 -12.67 -5.59 7.03
CA THR A 58 -12.77 -7.04 7.17
C THR A 58 -11.57 -7.73 6.53
N GLU A 59 -11.14 -7.28 5.35
CA GLU A 59 -9.93 -7.80 4.69
C GLU A 59 -8.67 -7.55 5.52
N CYS A 60 -8.60 -6.40 6.19
CA CYS A 60 -7.49 -6.09 7.09
C CYS A 60 -7.41 -7.09 8.24
N ILE A 61 -8.54 -7.39 8.86
CA ILE A 61 -8.62 -8.37 9.95
C ILE A 61 -8.26 -9.76 9.46
N GLN A 62 -8.72 -10.16 8.29
CA GLN A 62 -8.38 -11.46 7.71
C GLN A 62 -6.88 -11.58 7.47
N LYS A 63 -6.24 -10.54 6.95
CA LYS A 63 -4.79 -10.50 6.75
C LYS A 63 -4.04 -10.60 8.07
N PHE A 64 -4.44 -9.83 9.06
CA PHE A 64 -3.82 -9.85 10.38
C PHE A 64 -3.93 -11.24 11.01
N THR A 65 -5.12 -11.83 10.98
CA THR A 65 -5.39 -13.16 11.55
C THR A 65 -4.53 -14.24 10.90
N ARG A 66 -4.36 -14.16 9.57
CA ARG A 66 -3.58 -15.15 8.84
C ARG A 66 -2.07 -14.96 9.01
N LYS A 67 -1.61 -13.71 8.94
CA LYS A 67 -0.18 -13.41 8.78
C LYS A 67 0.54 -13.10 10.10
N TYR A 68 -0.12 -12.48 11.04
CA TYR A 68 0.55 -11.95 12.25
C TYR A 68 0.06 -12.57 13.56
N ARG A 69 -1.23 -12.79 13.68
CA ARG A 69 -1.83 -13.25 14.93
C ARG A 69 -1.23 -14.53 15.51
N PRO A 70 -1.01 -15.60 14.72
CA PRO A 70 -0.47 -16.85 15.28
C PRO A 70 0.89 -16.67 15.93
N SER A 71 1.80 -15.93 15.29
CA SER A 71 3.13 -15.68 15.82
C SER A 71 3.11 -14.84 17.09
N LEU A 72 2.25 -13.82 17.11
CA LEU A 72 2.14 -12.93 18.26
C LEU A 72 1.58 -13.64 19.48
N GLU A 73 0.54 -14.46 19.31
CA GLU A 73 -0.06 -15.23 20.40
C GLU A 73 0.86 -16.33 20.90
N GLU A 74 1.60 -16.99 20.00
CA GLU A 74 2.59 -17.99 20.37
C GLU A 74 3.72 -17.37 21.21
N ALA A 75 4.17 -16.18 20.85
CA ALA A 75 5.19 -15.45 21.59
C ALA A 75 4.66 -14.72 22.82
N ASN A 76 3.34 -14.80 23.07
CA ASN A 76 2.67 -14.09 24.17
C ASN A 76 2.92 -12.58 24.15
N LEU A 77 2.93 -12.00 22.95
CA LEU A 77 3.16 -10.56 22.74
C LEU A 77 1.83 -9.83 22.55
N PRO A 78 1.48 -8.89 23.45
CA PRO A 78 0.31 -8.02 23.25
C PRO A 78 0.43 -7.22 21.97
N TYR A 79 -0.71 -6.93 21.32
CA TYR A 79 -0.70 -6.25 20.03
C TYR A 79 -1.83 -5.25 19.88
N GLU A 80 -1.61 -4.31 18.98
CA GLU A 80 -2.63 -3.50 18.31
C GLU A 80 -2.59 -3.89 16.84
N ILE A 81 -3.72 -3.86 16.14
CA ILE A 81 -3.79 -4.37 14.77
C ILE A 81 -3.31 -3.35 13.74
N ALA A 82 -3.68 -2.07 13.92
CA ALA A 82 -3.41 -1.02 12.94
C ALA A 82 -1.94 -0.93 12.50
N PRO A 83 -0.94 -1.02 13.40
CA PRO A 83 0.47 -0.92 12.98
C PRO A 83 0.93 -2.03 12.02
N TYR A 84 0.24 -3.18 12.01
CA TYR A 84 0.60 -4.30 11.14
C TYR A 84 0.01 -4.18 9.75
N ILE A 85 -0.95 -3.29 9.54
CA ILE A 85 -1.61 -3.11 8.24
C ILE A 85 -0.93 -1.97 7.49
N THR A 86 0.01 -2.31 6.62
CA THR A 86 0.79 -1.33 5.86
C THR A 86 0.14 -0.93 4.53
N ASP A 87 -0.89 -1.64 4.13
CA ASP A 87 -1.59 -1.44 2.86
C ASP A 87 -3.04 -0.97 3.02
N LEU A 88 -3.31 -0.19 4.09
CA LEU A 88 -4.62 0.46 4.26
C LEU A 88 -4.99 1.30 3.03
N ILE A 89 -4.01 1.98 2.47
CA ILE A 89 -4.15 2.72 1.22
C ILE A 89 -3.35 1.98 0.17
N GLY A 90 -3.99 1.70 -0.95
CA GLY A 90 -3.34 1.06 -2.09
C GLY A 90 -3.56 1.86 -3.36
N VAL A 91 -2.53 1.95 -4.20
CA VAL A 91 -2.62 2.51 -5.55
C VAL A 91 -2.08 1.47 -6.50
N ARG A 92 -2.85 1.15 -7.53
CA ARG A 92 -2.47 0.20 -8.57
C ARG A 92 -2.20 0.94 -9.86
N VAL A 93 -1.03 0.66 -10.45
CA VAL A 93 -0.64 1.16 -11.76
C VAL A 93 -0.57 -0.04 -12.70
N VAL A 94 -1.34 0.00 -13.77
CA VAL A 94 -1.32 -1.03 -14.80
C VAL A 94 -0.56 -0.49 -16.00
N CYS A 95 0.56 -1.13 -16.34
CA CYS A 95 1.41 -0.78 -17.48
C CYS A 95 1.09 -1.68 -18.67
N LEU A 96 1.39 -1.19 -19.87
CA LEU A 96 1.20 -1.99 -21.09
C LEU A 96 2.31 -3.01 -21.30
N TYR A 97 3.53 -2.69 -20.82
CA TYR A 97 4.70 -3.53 -21.07
C TYR A 97 5.44 -3.85 -19.79
N GLU A 98 5.99 -5.06 -19.73
CA GLU A 98 6.70 -5.59 -18.56
C GLU A 98 7.93 -4.76 -18.17
N ASP A 99 8.67 -4.25 -19.16
CA ASP A 99 9.88 -3.46 -18.90
C ASP A 99 9.58 -2.09 -18.26
N GLU A 100 8.32 -1.66 -18.28
CA GLU A 100 7.91 -0.42 -17.65
C GLU A 100 7.78 -0.49 -16.14
N LEU A 101 7.68 -1.70 -15.57
CA LEU A 101 7.55 -1.89 -14.13
C LEU A 101 8.72 -1.24 -13.37
N GLU A 102 9.94 -1.50 -13.80
CA GLU A 102 11.13 -0.91 -13.17
C GLU A 102 11.23 0.59 -13.41
N LYS A 103 10.76 1.06 -14.55
CA LYS A 103 10.73 2.51 -14.85
C LYS A 103 9.81 3.25 -13.88
N VAL A 104 8.63 2.68 -13.60
CA VAL A 104 7.71 3.24 -12.61
C VAL A 104 8.36 3.25 -11.23
N ALA A 105 8.96 2.14 -10.82
CA ALA A 105 9.64 2.04 -9.53
C ALA A 105 10.75 3.10 -9.40
N HIS A 106 11.48 3.36 -10.47
CA HIS A 106 12.52 4.39 -10.49
C HIS A 106 11.92 5.80 -10.40
N LEU A 107 10.88 6.08 -11.18
CA LEU A 107 10.26 7.41 -11.24
C LEU A 107 9.65 7.84 -9.90
N VAL A 108 9.02 6.94 -9.18
CA VAL A 108 8.37 7.29 -7.90
C VAL A 108 9.40 7.69 -6.84
N ARG A 109 10.64 7.30 -6.96
CA ARG A 109 11.69 7.67 -5.99
C ARG A 109 11.99 9.16 -5.94
N SER A 110 11.57 9.93 -6.95
CA SER A 110 11.73 11.39 -6.94
C SER A 110 10.86 12.08 -5.87
N HIS A 111 9.73 11.47 -5.52
CA HIS A 111 8.74 12.04 -4.59
C HIS A 111 8.53 11.19 -3.33
N PHE A 112 8.92 9.93 -3.37
CA PHE A 112 8.61 8.97 -2.30
C PHE A 112 9.87 8.28 -1.80
N ASP A 113 9.87 7.99 -0.49
CA ASP A 113 10.80 7.05 0.12
C ASP A 113 10.24 5.65 -0.04
N VAL A 114 11.06 4.73 -0.52
CA VAL A 114 10.69 3.32 -0.64
C VAL A 114 11.07 2.61 0.64
N MET A 115 10.07 2.13 1.39
CA MET A 115 10.27 1.41 2.64
C MET A 115 10.54 -0.06 2.42
N GLU A 116 9.85 -0.66 1.44
CA GLU A 116 10.00 -2.07 1.10
C GLU A 116 9.63 -2.31 -0.37
N VAL A 117 10.31 -3.23 -1.03
CA VAL A 117 9.99 -3.68 -2.39
C VAL A 117 9.79 -5.19 -2.36
N THR A 118 8.67 -5.67 -2.90
CA THR A 118 8.39 -7.09 -3.07
C THR A 118 8.15 -7.40 -4.53
N ASP A 119 8.94 -8.31 -5.09
CA ASP A 119 8.80 -8.78 -6.46
C ASP A 119 7.82 -9.95 -6.50
N LYS A 120 6.60 -9.68 -6.97
CA LYS A 120 5.54 -10.68 -7.03
C LYS A 120 5.73 -11.69 -8.17
N VAL A 121 6.59 -11.39 -9.13
CA VAL A 121 6.94 -12.35 -10.18
C VAL A 121 7.57 -13.59 -9.56
N ALA A 122 8.56 -13.40 -8.69
CA ALA A 122 9.24 -14.52 -8.02
C ALA A 122 8.30 -15.35 -7.16
N ALA A 123 7.30 -14.72 -6.54
CA ALA A 123 6.31 -15.38 -5.70
C ALA A 123 5.31 -16.23 -6.50
N VAL A 124 5.09 -15.88 -7.77
CA VAL A 124 4.02 -16.46 -8.60
C VAL A 124 4.56 -17.49 -9.61
N GLU A 125 5.83 -17.42 -10.00
CA GLU A 125 6.46 -18.32 -10.99
C GLU A 125 6.36 -19.80 -10.65
N GLY A 126 6.13 -20.15 -9.41
CA GLY A 126 5.97 -21.54 -8.98
C GLY A 126 4.63 -22.16 -9.33
N THR A 127 3.69 -21.43 -9.94
CA THR A 127 2.34 -21.91 -10.24
C THR A 127 2.03 -21.78 -11.73
N GLU A 128 1.32 -22.77 -12.27
CA GLU A 128 0.87 -22.75 -13.67
C GLU A 128 -0.15 -21.62 -13.93
N ALA A 129 -0.92 -21.24 -12.91
CA ALA A 129 -1.94 -20.21 -13.01
C ALA A 129 -1.37 -18.80 -13.11
N SER A 130 -0.07 -18.64 -12.88
CA SER A 130 0.60 -17.35 -12.84
C SER A 130 1.15 -16.90 -14.19
N PHE A 131 0.87 -17.62 -15.23
CA PHE A 131 1.39 -17.35 -16.56
C PHE A 131 1.04 -15.93 -17.01
N GLY A 132 2.06 -15.13 -17.32
CA GLY A 132 1.89 -13.75 -17.78
C GLY A 132 1.74 -12.71 -16.69
N TYR A 133 1.67 -13.09 -15.40
CA TYR A 133 1.63 -12.09 -14.34
C TYR A 133 3.01 -11.56 -14.01
N LYS A 134 3.15 -10.25 -14.03
CA LYS A 134 4.34 -9.54 -13.60
C LYS A 134 3.92 -8.39 -12.71
N GLY A 135 4.54 -8.25 -11.55
CA GLY A 135 4.18 -7.18 -10.64
C GLY A 135 5.25 -6.88 -9.60
N LEU A 136 5.29 -5.62 -9.21
CA LEU A 136 6.09 -5.13 -8.10
C LEU A 136 5.14 -4.51 -7.07
N HIS A 137 5.40 -4.75 -5.81
CA HIS A 137 4.72 -4.07 -4.70
C HIS A 137 5.74 -3.24 -3.94
N LEU A 138 5.47 -1.96 -3.78
CA LEU A 138 6.34 -1.03 -3.08
C LEU A 138 5.56 -0.39 -1.94
N ASP A 139 6.14 -0.42 -0.74
CA ASP A 139 5.62 0.35 0.39
C ASP A 139 6.28 1.71 0.36
N LEU A 140 5.48 2.76 0.21
CA LEU A 140 5.93 4.12 -0.05
C LEU A 140 5.35 5.11 0.95
N ARG A 141 6.09 6.19 1.16
CA ARG A 141 5.61 7.42 1.81
C ARG A 141 6.26 8.61 1.10
N LEU A 142 5.63 9.78 1.19
CA LEU A 142 6.26 10.99 0.67
C LEU A 142 7.62 11.21 1.32
N ASN A 143 8.61 11.61 0.52
CA ASN A 143 9.91 11.98 1.08
C ASN A 143 9.78 13.30 1.85
N ALA A 144 10.83 13.67 2.61
CA ALA A 144 10.79 14.84 3.50
C ALA A 144 10.46 16.12 2.75
N ALA A 145 11.01 16.32 1.56
CA ALA A 145 10.78 17.52 0.75
C ALA A 145 9.31 17.63 0.33
N GLN A 146 8.70 16.54 -0.08
CA GLN A 146 7.30 16.51 -0.52
C GLN A 146 6.34 16.65 0.66
N ARG A 147 6.66 16.04 1.82
CA ARG A 147 5.82 16.18 3.03
C ARG A 147 5.72 17.62 3.51
N ALA A 148 6.74 18.41 3.27
CA ALA A 148 6.76 19.82 3.71
C ALA A 148 5.88 20.73 2.85
N LEU A 149 5.43 20.27 1.67
CA LEU A 149 4.63 21.09 0.77
C LEU A 149 3.15 21.12 1.19
N PRO A 150 2.55 22.31 1.33
CA PRO A 150 1.13 22.41 1.72
C PRO A 150 0.17 21.67 0.79
N LYS A 151 0.49 21.59 -0.50
CA LYS A 151 -0.37 20.88 -1.48
C LYS A 151 -0.48 19.39 -1.22
N HIS A 152 0.41 18.81 -0.41
CA HIS A 152 0.38 17.39 -0.05
C HIS A 152 -0.12 17.12 1.36
N ALA A 153 -0.75 18.12 2.01
CA ALA A 153 -1.19 17.99 3.40
C ALA A 153 -2.14 16.80 3.62
N ALA A 154 -2.99 16.48 2.65
CA ALA A 154 -3.95 15.39 2.78
C ALA A 154 -3.29 14.00 2.88
N CYS A 155 -2.08 13.83 2.36
CA CYS A 155 -1.40 12.53 2.35
C CYS A 155 -0.07 12.51 3.09
N ALA A 156 0.41 13.66 3.60
CA ALA A 156 1.74 13.79 4.18
C ALA A 156 2.00 12.85 5.37
N GLY A 157 0.97 12.52 6.14
CA GLY A 157 1.09 11.64 7.31
C GLY A 157 0.81 10.17 7.04
N HIS A 158 0.63 9.78 5.79
CA HIS A 158 0.21 8.42 5.42
C HIS A 158 1.26 7.71 4.59
N ALA A 159 1.30 6.38 4.73
CA ALA A 159 2.01 5.48 3.83
C ALA A 159 1.00 4.73 2.96
N PHE A 160 1.46 4.17 1.85
CA PHE A 160 0.59 3.39 0.97
C PHE A 160 1.39 2.30 0.25
N GLU A 161 0.68 1.30 -0.23
CA GLU A 161 1.27 0.28 -1.10
C GLU A 161 1.00 0.64 -2.56
N LEU A 162 2.06 0.73 -3.35
CA LEU A 162 1.97 0.88 -4.79
C LEU A 162 2.13 -0.50 -5.43
N GLN A 163 1.13 -0.91 -6.18
CA GLN A 163 1.18 -2.13 -6.99
C GLN A 163 1.38 -1.74 -8.44
N VAL A 164 2.49 -2.16 -9.03
CA VAL A 164 2.81 -1.91 -10.45
C VAL A 164 2.74 -3.25 -11.17
N ARG A 165 1.89 -3.36 -12.17
CA ARG A 165 1.66 -4.62 -12.89
C ARG A 165 1.36 -4.38 -14.37
N THR A 166 1.46 -5.46 -15.15
CA THR A 166 0.96 -5.51 -16.52
C THR A 166 -0.44 -6.07 -16.60
#